data_a4c7d7fb65d060c35b80315d578a6bf5
#
_entry.id   a4c7d7fb65d060c35b80315d578a6bf5
#
_cell.length_a   1.000
_cell.length_b   1.000
_cell.length_c   1.000
_cell.angle_alpha   90.00
_cell.angle_beta   90.00
_cell.angle_gamma   90.00
#
_symmetry.space_group_name_H-M   'P 1'
#
loop_
_entity.id
_entity.type
_entity.pdbx_description
1 polymer ?
#
loop_
_entity_poly.entity_id
_entity_poly.type
_entity_poly.pdbx_seq_one_letter_code
_entity_poly.pdbx_strand_id
1 'polypeptide(L)'
;MPGKTEICFESICGYLAQGKKVGFAISRRQVVLEIANRLRIAFPELSVCEVAQGYTQVTDADLIVCTTHQLYRYPYAFDLLILDELDAFPFVGNEVLQAIANQACIGQKLMLSATPDKESMELVKQKKIELVCLFERPHKHPLIVPKVIQVSILIQVWIVIYLCIKFQKEGKQTLVFVPRKNDGKWMKMILNLFVKTDFIHSSTQNKDEILDCFRNKELSVLVCTTLLERGITIPSVQVVVFKGDHSVFTTASLIQIFGRVGRSFKDPKGKGVCLCQASSESIKDCVSQITKMNDTVYVATKK
;
A
#
# COMPACT_ATOMS: atom_id res chain seq x y z
N MET A 1 1.99 -0.34 4.61
CA MET A 1 1.84 -0.37 6.08
C MET A 1 2.63 0.80 6.64
N PRO A 2 2.10 1.60 7.56
CA PRO A 2 2.93 2.54 8.30
C PRO A 2 3.94 1.72 9.10
N GLY A 3 5.21 2.14 9.09
CA GLY A 3 6.30 1.46 9.80
C GLY A 3 7.30 0.70 8.92
N LYS A 4 6.98 0.38 7.67
CA LYS A 4 7.95 -0.32 6.80
C LYS A 4 9.19 0.53 6.50
N THR A 5 9.01 1.81 6.24
CA THR A 5 10.12 2.73 5.94
C THR A 5 10.97 2.98 7.19
N GLU A 6 10.32 3.12 8.35
CA GLU A 6 10.98 3.38 9.64
C GLU A 6 11.87 2.21 10.08
N ILE A 7 11.51 0.97 9.76
CA ILE A 7 12.35 -0.21 10.03
C ILE A 7 13.70 -0.11 9.30
N CYS A 8 13.71 0.51 8.12
CA CYS A 8 14.92 0.65 7.33
C CYS A 8 15.86 1.75 7.84
N PHE A 9 15.40 2.64 8.73
CA PHE A 9 16.18 3.81 9.15
C PHE A 9 17.51 3.41 9.82
N GLU A 10 17.49 2.42 10.69
CA GLU A 10 18.70 1.94 11.34
C GLU A 10 19.72 1.38 10.32
N SER A 11 19.22 0.59 9.36
CA SER A 11 20.08 0.07 8.28
C SER A 11 20.62 1.19 7.40
N ILE A 12 19.80 2.18 7.05
CA ILE A 12 20.22 3.36 6.28
C ILE A 12 21.33 4.11 7.03
N CYS A 13 21.09 4.43 8.30
CA CYS A 13 22.11 5.09 9.16
C CYS A 13 23.42 4.31 9.20
N GLY A 14 23.34 3.01 9.44
CA GLY A 14 24.52 2.17 9.58
C GLY A 14 25.39 2.10 8.32
N TYR A 15 24.77 2.14 7.14
CA TYR A 15 25.49 2.15 5.86
C TYR A 15 26.05 3.54 5.55
N LEU A 16 25.27 4.61 5.73
CA LEU A 16 25.71 5.97 5.47
C LEU A 16 26.82 6.42 6.41
N ALA A 17 26.78 6.01 7.69
CA ALA A 17 27.85 6.27 8.64
C ALA A 17 29.20 5.63 8.25
N GLN A 18 29.19 4.61 7.38
CA GLN A 18 30.37 3.98 6.82
C GLN A 18 30.80 4.60 5.48
N GLY A 19 30.17 5.70 5.05
CA GLY A 19 30.42 6.32 3.74
C GLY A 19 29.93 5.50 2.55
N LYS A 20 29.00 4.55 2.79
CA LYS A 20 28.43 3.66 1.77
C LYS A 20 27.20 4.27 1.16
N LYS A 21 26.91 3.92 -0.09
CA LYS A 21 25.79 4.45 -0.88
C LYS A 21 24.53 3.65 -0.69
N VAL A 22 23.40 4.34 -0.43
CA VAL A 22 22.12 3.72 -0.20
C VAL A 22 21.10 4.10 -1.27
N GLY A 23 20.43 3.10 -1.84
CA GLY A 23 19.32 3.27 -2.76
C GLY A 23 18.00 2.81 -2.16
N PHE A 24 16.92 3.55 -2.40
CA PHE A 24 15.57 3.19 -2.04
C PHE A 24 14.69 3.18 -3.30
N ALA A 25 14.31 2.01 -3.78
CA ALA A 25 13.57 1.87 -5.03
C ALA A 25 12.12 1.43 -4.78
N ILE A 26 11.19 2.10 -5.45
CA ILE A 26 9.74 1.92 -5.28
C ILE A 26 9.09 1.85 -6.65
N SER A 27 7.99 1.10 -6.79
CA SER A 27 7.32 0.96 -8.09
C SER A 27 6.59 2.22 -8.56
N ARG A 28 6.21 3.13 -7.66
CA ARG A 28 5.32 4.26 -7.96
C ARG A 28 5.96 5.63 -7.72
N ARG A 29 5.88 6.49 -8.74
CA ARG A 29 6.42 7.85 -8.75
C ARG A 29 5.97 8.73 -7.57
N GLN A 30 4.69 8.74 -7.24
CA GLN A 30 4.15 9.56 -6.14
C GLN A 30 4.67 9.11 -4.77
N VAL A 31 4.91 7.80 -4.60
CA VAL A 31 5.48 7.25 -3.37
C VAL A 31 6.95 7.63 -3.23
N VAL A 32 7.70 7.75 -4.33
CA VAL A 32 9.08 8.24 -4.31
C VAL A 32 9.17 9.60 -3.64
N LEU A 33 8.30 10.55 -4.01
CA LEU A 33 8.27 11.89 -3.42
C LEU A 33 7.90 11.86 -1.93
N GLU A 34 6.91 11.05 -1.55
CA GLU A 34 6.50 10.90 -0.15
C GLU A 34 7.65 10.33 0.70
N ILE A 35 8.31 9.28 0.23
CA ILE A 35 9.42 8.65 0.94
C ILE A 35 10.64 9.57 0.99
N ALA A 36 11.01 10.23 -0.11
CA ALA A 36 12.11 11.19 -0.13
C ALA A 36 11.88 12.31 0.91
N ASN A 37 10.68 12.85 1.00
CA ASN A 37 10.35 13.85 1.99
C ASN A 37 10.46 13.33 3.43
N ARG A 38 9.97 12.13 3.70
CA ARG A 38 10.12 11.48 5.03
C ARG A 38 11.58 11.27 5.40
N LEU A 39 12.40 10.84 4.44
CA LEU A 39 13.82 10.62 4.67
C LEU A 39 14.56 11.93 4.91
N ARG A 40 14.23 13.03 4.21
CA ARG A 40 14.77 14.37 4.50
C ARG A 40 14.43 14.86 5.90
N ILE A 41 13.21 14.58 6.36
CA ILE A 41 12.81 14.94 7.74
C ILE A 41 13.55 14.09 8.78
N ALA A 42 13.72 12.79 8.50
CA ALA A 42 14.40 11.87 9.41
C ALA A 42 15.92 12.07 9.44
N PHE A 43 16.50 12.49 8.34
CA PHE A 43 17.94 12.67 8.15
C PHE A 43 18.25 14.06 7.57
N PRO A 44 18.08 15.14 8.34
CA PRO A 44 18.22 16.51 7.83
C PRO A 44 19.65 16.86 7.38
N GLU A 45 20.65 16.12 7.84
CA GLU A 45 22.08 16.33 7.54
C GLU A 45 22.53 15.62 6.25
N LEU A 46 21.66 14.75 5.68
CA LEU A 46 22.01 13.98 4.49
C LEU A 46 21.39 14.58 3.24
N SER A 47 22.12 14.48 2.14
CA SER A 47 21.57 14.79 0.83
C SER A 47 20.64 13.65 0.38
N VAL A 48 19.38 13.98 0.06
CA VAL A 48 18.38 13.02 -0.44
C VAL A 48 17.87 13.51 -1.78
N CYS A 49 18.03 12.72 -2.83
CA CYS A 49 17.47 13.03 -4.14
C CYS A 49 16.36 12.06 -4.54
N GLU A 50 15.36 12.60 -5.26
CA GLU A 50 14.31 11.83 -5.90
C GLU A 50 14.56 11.67 -7.40
N VAL A 51 14.52 10.43 -7.88
CA VAL A 51 14.74 10.12 -9.30
C VAL A 51 13.49 9.40 -9.84
N ALA A 52 12.61 10.21 -10.42
CA ALA A 52 11.35 9.77 -11.01
C ALA A 52 10.99 10.64 -12.22
N GLN A 53 10.33 10.07 -13.21
CA GLN A 53 9.94 10.79 -14.42
C GLN A 53 9.16 12.09 -14.09
N GLY A 54 9.66 13.22 -14.57
CA GLY A 54 9.06 14.54 -14.38
C GLY A 54 9.43 15.25 -13.08
N TYR A 55 10.24 14.64 -12.19
CA TYR A 55 10.64 15.21 -10.90
C TYR A 55 12.15 15.20 -10.66
N THR A 56 12.93 14.53 -11.51
CA THR A 56 14.37 14.43 -11.34
C THR A 56 15.05 15.77 -11.63
N GLN A 57 15.65 16.38 -10.62
CA GLN A 57 16.50 17.57 -10.74
C GLN A 57 17.97 17.19 -10.57
N VAL A 58 18.26 16.32 -9.60
CA VAL A 58 19.60 15.83 -9.26
C VAL A 58 19.57 14.31 -9.29
N THR A 59 20.65 13.69 -9.71
CA THR A 59 20.77 12.23 -9.84
C THR A 59 21.79 11.61 -8.90
N ASP A 60 22.50 12.40 -8.10
CA ASP A 60 23.49 11.93 -7.13
C ASP A 60 23.28 12.58 -5.76
N ALA A 61 23.31 11.76 -4.72
CA ALA A 61 23.14 12.15 -3.32
C ALA A 61 23.62 11.00 -2.42
N ASP A 62 23.71 11.24 -1.10
CA ASP A 62 24.01 10.19 -0.11
C ASP A 62 22.95 9.08 -0.13
N LEU A 63 21.69 9.49 -0.27
CA LEU A 63 20.52 8.60 -0.33
C LEU A 63 19.69 8.90 -1.58
N ILE A 64 19.58 7.90 -2.45
CA ILE A 64 18.84 8.01 -3.71
C ILE A 64 17.50 7.29 -3.59
N VAL A 65 16.41 8.04 -3.72
CA VAL A 65 15.04 7.49 -3.76
C VAL A 65 14.54 7.51 -5.20
N CYS A 66 14.30 6.35 -5.77
CA CYS A 66 13.97 6.28 -7.20
C CYS A 66 12.81 5.33 -7.51
N THR A 67 12.25 5.44 -8.72
CA THR A 67 11.40 4.36 -9.22
C THR A 67 12.25 3.16 -9.63
N THR A 68 11.70 1.93 -9.50
CA THR A 68 12.40 0.70 -9.87
C THR A 68 12.95 0.74 -11.31
N HIS A 69 12.24 1.40 -12.23
CA HIS A 69 12.72 1.60 -13.60
C HIS A 69 13.98 2.48 -13.67
N GLN A 70 14.11 3.47 -12.78
CA GLN A 70 15.27 4.37 -12.80
C GLN A 70 16.56 3.73 -12.28
N LEU A 71 16.49 2.54 -11.69
CA LEU A 71 17.68 1.78 -11.24
C LEU A 71 18.68 1.51 -12.39
N TYR A 72 18.22 1.48 -13.65
CA TYR A 72 19.13 1.31 -14.81
C TYR A 72 20.21 2.39 -14.89
N ARG A 73 20.00 3.55 -14.26
CA ARG A 73 20.96 4.66 -14.20
C ARG A 73 22.10 4.42 -13.21
N TYR A 74 21.98 3.42 -12.36
CA TYR A 74 22.84 3.18 -11.20
C TYR A 74 23.48 1.78 -11.22
N PRO A 75 24.18 1.38 -12.31
CA PRO A 75 24.85 0.10 -12.34
C PRO A 75 25.96 0.06 -11.27
N TYR A 76 25.95 -0.99 -10.44
CA TYR A 76 26.95 -1.23 -9.39
C TYR A 76 27.12 -0.08 -8.36
N ALA A 77 26.05 0.68 -8.10
CA ALA A 77 26.14 1.90 -7.33
C ALA A 77 25.84 1.73 -5.84
N PHE A 78 25.00 0.77 -5.45
CA PHE A 78 24.48 0.72 -4.08
C PHE A 78 25.10 -0.40 -3.24
N ASP A 79 25.60 -0.04 -2.07
CA ASP A 79 26.01 -0.99 -1.02
C ASP A 79 24.80 -1.54 -0.26
N LEU A 80 23.75 -0.73 -0.11
CA LEU A 80 22.43 -1.15 0.36
C LEU A 80 21.35 -0.72 -0.62
N LEU A 81 20.58 -1.65 -1.14
CA LEU A 81 19.42 -1.37 -1.97
C LEU A 81 18.15 -1.84 -1.29
N ILE A 82 17.30 -0.89 -0.93
CA ILE A 82 15.97 -1.15 -0.36
C ILE A 82 14.97 -1.16 -1.51
N LEU A 83 14.23 -2.26 -1.63
CA LEU A 83 13.24 -2.47 -2.68
C LEU A 83 11.86 -2.58 -2.01
N ASP A 84 10.97 -1.60 -2.22
CA ASP A 84 9.62 -1.62 -1.65
C ASP A 84 8.56 -2.02 -2.68
N GLU A 85 7.55 -2.72 -2.21
CA GLU A 85 6.42 -3.22 -3.01
C GLU A 85 6.82 -4.17 -4.16
N LEU A 86 7.76 -5.08 -3.92
CA LEU A 86 8.22 -6.07 -4.91
C LEU A 86 7.11 -7.03 -5.38
N ASP A 87 6.10 -7.21 -4.54
CA ASP A 87 4.89 -8.01 -4.80
C ASP A 87 3.88 -7.28 -5.72
N ALA A 88 4.27 -6.13 -6.30
CA ALA A 88 3.44 -5.32 -7.18
C ALA A 88 3.93 -5.26 -8.63
N PHE A 89 3.00 -5.06 -9.55
CA PHE A 89 3.34 -4.59 -10.89
C PHE A 89 4.05 -3.21 -10.79
N PRO A 90 5.10 -2.94 -11.57
CA PRO A 90 5.62 -3.73 -12.69
C PRO A 90 6.74 -4.71 -12.33
N PHE A 91 7.11 -4.87 -11.05
CA PHE A 91 8.28 -5.66 -10.67
C PHE A 91 8.00 -7.17 -10.69
N VAL A 92 6.83 -7.59 -10.22
CA VAL A 92 6.44 -9.02 -10.23
C VAL A 92 6.39 -9.58 -11.64
N GLY A 93 7.11 -10.68 -11.87
CA GLY A 93 7.17 -11.36 -13.15
C GLY A 93 7.96 -10.61 -14.24
N ASN A 94 8.68 -9.56 -13.88
CA ASN A 94 9.50 -8.79 -14.82
C ASN A 94 10.99 -9.07 -14.60
N GLU A 95 11.51 -10.04 -15.33
CA GLU A 95 12.92 -10.46 -15.26
C GLU A 95 13.90 -9.32 -15.56
N VAL A 96 13.53 -8.40 -16.45
CA VAL A 96 14.37 -7.25 -16.81
C VAL A 96 14.54 -6.31 -15.62
N LEU A 97 13.45 -5.96 -14.92
CA LEU A 97 13.54 -5.10 -13.73
C LEU A 97 14.26 -5.80 -12.57
N GLN A 98 14.12 -7.10 -12.44
CA GLN A 98 14.87 -7.89 -11.46
C GLN A 98 16.37 -7.89 -11.78
N ALA A 99 16.75 -8.07 -13.05
CA ALA A 99 18.13 -8.00 -13.50
C ALA A 99 18.73 -6.60 -13.27
N ILE A 100 18.01 -5.53 -13.59
CA ILE A 100 18.41 -4.14 -13.32
C ILE A 100 18.65 -3.92 -11.83
N ALA A 101 17.72 -4.36 -10.96
CA ALA A 101 17.86 -4.23 -9.51
C ALA A 101 19.05 -5.06 -8.98
N ASN A 102 19.32 -6.23 -9.59
CA ASN A 102 20.48 -7.04 -9.25
C ASN A 102 21.78 -6.36 -9.65
N GLN A 103 21.83 -5.75 -10.82
CA GLN A 103 23.01 -5.03 -11.30
C GLN A 103 23.27 -3.73 -10.52
N ALA A 104 22.23 -3.06 -10.04
CA ALA A 104 22.36 -1.81 -9.31
C ALA A 104 23.01 -1.97 -7.92
N CYS A 105 22.89 -3.15 -7.31
CA CYS A 105 23.34 -3.42 -5.94
C CYS A 105 24.55 -4.34 -5.91
N ILE A 106 25.65 -3.85 -5.33
CA ILE A 106 26.87 -4.63 -5.08
C ILE A 106 26.94 -5.24 -3.68
N GLY A 107 26.13 -4.72 -2.76
CA GLY A 107 26.10 -5.15 -1.36
C GLY A 107 24.81 -5.88 -0.98
N GLN A 108 24.13 -5.40 0.05
CA GLN A 108 22.94 -6.04 0.59
C GLN A 108 21.64 -5.51 -0.03
N LYS A 109 20.67 -6.38 -0.19
CA LYS A 109 19.31 -6.01 -0.60
C LYS A 109 18.34 -6.23 0.55
N LEU A 110 17.53 -5.21 0.83
CA LEU A 110 16.43 -5.27 1.77
C LEU A 110 15.11 -5.22 1.00
N MET A 111 14.41 -6.33 0.99
CA MET A 111 13.17 -6.50 0.25
C MET A 111 11.95 -6.31 1.15
N LEU A 112 11.12 -5.31 0.86
CA LEU A 112 9.91 -5.01 1.64
C LEU A 112 8.67 -5.47 0.87
N SER A 113 7.89 -6.34 1.48
CA SER A 113 6.62 -6.82 0.93
C SER A 113 5.55 -6.88 2.02
N ALA A 114 4.28 -6.71 1.63
CA ALA A 114 3.16 -6.99 2.52
C ALA A 114 2.79 -8.49 2.48
N THR A 115 3.05 -9.12 1.35
CA THR A 115 2.70 -10.51 1.05
C THR A 115 3.83 -11.12 0.23
N PRO A 116 4.81 -11.77 0.90
CA PRO A 116 5.89 -12.46 0.19
C PRO A 116 5.32 -13.48 -0.81
N ASP A 117 5.90 -13.53 -2.00
CA ASP A 117 5.54 -14.51 -3.00
C ASP A 117 6.12 -15.90 -2.70
N LYS A 118 5.70 -16.90 -3.47
CA LYS A 118 6.15 -18.29 -3.29
C LYS A 118 7.65 -18.46 -3.52
N GLU A 119 8.21 -17.70 -4.47
CA GLU A 119 9.63 -17.75 -4.82
C GLU A 119 10.48 -17.20 -3.67
N SER A 120 10.14 -16.03 -3.13
CA SER A 120 10.81 -15.46 -1.94
C SER A 120 10.73 -16.43 -0.74
N MET A 121 9.57 -17.04 -0.51
CA MET A 121 9.43 -18.02 0.58
C MET A 121 10.27 -19.27 0.38
N GLU A 122 10.48 -19.68 -0.85
CA GLU A 122 11.37 -20.80 -1.16
C GLU A 122 12.84 -20.45 -0.89
N LEU A 123 13.27 -19.24 -1.23
CA LEU A 123 14.60 -18.72 -0.89
C LEU A 123 14.84 -18.63 0.62
N VAL A 124 13.80 -18.27 1.40
CA VAL A 124 13.85 -18.32 2.87
C VAL A 124 14.05 -19.76 3.38
N LYS A 125 13.30 -20.74 2.86
CA LYS A 125 13.46 -22.14 3.24
C LYS A 125 14.87 -22.66 2.90
N GLN A 126 15.43 -22.23 1.77
CA GLN A 126 16.79 -22.56 1.35
C GLN A 126 17.87 -21.79 2.13
N LYS A 127 17.49 -20.95 3.11
CA LYS A 127 18.39 -20.08 3.88
C LYS A 127 19.26 -19.14 3.03
N LYS A 128 18.81 -18.79 1.83
CA LYS A 128 19.48 -17.83 0.95
C LYS A 128 19.16 -16.39 1.29
N ILE A 129 18.01 -16.16 1.91
CA ILE A 129 17.57 -14.88 2.45
C ILE A 129 16.97 -15.07 3.84
N GLU A 130 17.07 -14.05 4.67
CA GLU A 130 16.43 -14.01 5.99
C GLU A 130 15.06 -13.34 5.89
N LEU A 131 14.09 -13.86 6.63
CA LEU A 131 12.76 -13.29 6.72
C LEU A 131 12.55 -12.63 8.08
N VAL A 132 12.33 -11.31 8.06
CA VAL A 132 11.91 -10.54 9.23
C VAL A 132 10.44 -10.17 9.08
N CYS A 133 9.60 -10.59 10.03
CA CYS A 133 8.17 -10.31 10.02
C CYS A 133 7.81 -9.24 11.05
N LEU A 134 7.18 -8.15 10.60
CA LEU A 134 6.60 -7.14 11.47
C LEU A 134 5.09 -7.15 11.32
N PHE A 135 4.39 -7.66 12.30
CA PHE A 135 2.92 -7.72 12.33
C PHE A 135 2.31 -6.59 13.16
N GLU A 136 3.09 -5.97 14.05
CA GLU A 136 2.62 -4.91 14.92
C GLU A 136 2.61 -3.55 14.21
N ARG A 137 1.51 -2.82 14.36
CA ARG A 137 1.41 -1.43 13.89
C ARG A 137 2.04 -0.48 14.93
N PRO A 138 2.60 0.68 14.53
CA PRO A 138 3.21 1.63 15.46
C PRO A 138 2.31 2.06 16.62
N HIS A 139 0.99 2.07 16.41
CA HIS A 139 -0.01 2.40 17.44
C HIS A 139 -0.53 1.18 18.21
N LYS A 140 0.06 -0.01 18.05
CA LYS A 140 -0.24 -1.26 18.76
C LYS A 140 -1.68 -1.80 18.63
N HIS A 141 -2.49 -1.23 17.72
CA HIS A 141 -3.83 -1.77 17.45
C HIS A 141 -3.77 -2.85 16.35
N PRO A 142 -4.59 -3.92 16.46
CA PRO A 142 -4.60 -5.01 15.50
C PRO A 142 -5.05 -4.54 14.11
N LEU A 143 -4.70 -5.31 13.09
CA LEU A 143 -5.23 -5.13 11.74
C LEU A 143 -6.75 -5.37 11.75
N ILE A 144 -7.45 -4.59 10.95
CA ILE A 144 -8.90 -4.75 10.84
C ILE A 144 -9.23 -5.99 10.02
N VAL A 145 -9.84 -6.98 10.65
CA VAL A 145 -10.41 -8.14 9.96
C VAL A 145 -11.71 -7.68 9.28
N PRO A 146 -11.85 -7.82 7.96
CA PRO A 146 -13.04 -7.34 7.25
C PRO A 146 -14.28 -8.17 7.61
N LYS A 147 -15.42 -7.48 7.76
CA LYS A 147 -16.73 -8.16 7.85
C LYS A 147 -17.13 -8.60 6.43
N VAL A 148 -17.22 -9.90 6.20
CA VAL A 148 -17.68 -10.46 4.92
C VAL A 148 -19.21 -10.58 4.95
N ILE A 149 -19.89 -10.08 3.91
CA ILE A 149 -21.35 -10.13 3.76
C ILE A 149 -21.67 -10.73 2.40
N GLN A 150 -22.32 -11.89 2.40
CA GLN A 150 -22.71 -12.61 1.20
C GLN A 150 -24.16 -12.30 0.85
N VAL A 151 -24.36 -11.55 -0.22
CA VAL A 151 -25.67 -11.13 -0.69
C VAL A 151 -25.66 -10.87 -2.20
N SER A 152 -26.84 -10.82 -2.81
CA SER A 152 -26.99 -10.50 -4.24
C SER A 152 -26.47 -9.09 -4.57
N ILE A 153 -26.10 -8.85 -5.83
CA ILE A 153 -25.52 -7.57 -6.28
C ILE A 153 -26.42 -6.38 -5.95
N LEU A 154 -27.72 -6.51 -6.11
CA LEU A 154 -28.66 -5.43 -5.80
C LEU A 154 -28.61 -5.06 -4.31
N ILE A 155 -28.58 -6.06 -3.44
CA ILE A 155 -28.47 -5.85 -1.99
C ILE A 155 -27.10 -5.25 -1.65
N GLN A 156 -26.02 -5.67 -2.32
CA GLN A 156 -24.69 -5.06 -2.14
C GLN A 156 -24.73 -3.55 -2.40
N VAL A 157 -25.39 -3.11 -3.47
CA VAL A 157 -25.53 -1.67 -3.79
C VAL A 157 -26.22 -0.92 -2.65
N TRP A 158 -27.34 -1.44 -2.16
CA TRP A 158 -28.04 -0.84 -1.02
C TRP A 158 -27.18 -0.77 0.25
N ILE A 159 -26.40 -1.82 0.53
CA ILE A 159 -25.47 -1.82 1.67
C ILE A 159 -24.38 -0.77 1.48
N VAL A 160 -23.80 -0.61 0.27
CA VAL A 160 -22.82 0.43 -0.02
C VAL A 160 -23.40 1.81 0.27
N ILE A 161 -24.60 2.12 -0.27
CA ILE A 161 -25.28 3.40 -0.03
C ILE A 161 -25.49 3.63 1.47
N TYR A 162 -26.06 2.65 2.16
CA TYR A 162 -26.32 2.73 3.60
C TYR A 162 -25.04 2.99 4.40
N LEU A 163 -23.95 2.25 4.12
CA LEU A 163 -22.69 2.40 4.82
C LEU A 163 -22.05 3.77 4.55
N CYS A 164 -22.08 4.24 3.31
CA CYS A 164 -21.52 5.56 2.95
C CYS A 164 -22.25 6.70 3.68
N ILE A 165 -23.59 6.67 3.72
CA ILE A 165 -24.40 7.65 4.46
C ILE A 165 -24.11 7.56 5.97
N LYS A 166 -24.06 6.33 6.52
CA LYS A 166 -23.78 6.10 7.93
C LYS A 166 -22.42 6.64 8.32
N PHE A 167 -21.36 6.31 7.57
CA PHE A 167 -20.01 6.75 7.88
C PHE A 167 -19.85 8.27 7.73
N GLN A 168 -20.51 8.88 6.73
CA GLN A 168 -20.54 10.33 6.60
C GLN A 168 -21.16 11.00 7.83
N LYS A 169 -22.30 10.46 8.34
CA LYS A 169 -22.94 10.96 9.57
C LYS A 169 -22.03 10.81 10.81
N GLU A 170 -21.17 9.78 10.83
CA GLU A 170 -20.15 9.56 11.85
C GLU A 170 -18.91 10.48 11.65
N GLY A 171 -18.89 11.37 10.65
CA GLY A 171 -17.76 12.24 10.31
C GLY A 171 -16.58 11.49 9.68
N LYS A 172 -16.79 10.28 9.15
CA LYS A 172 -15.79 9.40 8.55
C LYS A 172 -15.87 9.41 7.03
N GLN A 173 -14.71 9.38 6.38
CA GLN A 173 -14.63 9.21 4.93
C GLN A 173 -14.59 7.72 4.55
N THR A 174 -15.06 7.40 3.34
CA THR A 174 -15.15 6.03 2.86
C THR A 174 -14.43 5.84 1.54
N LEU A 175 -13.60 4.80 1.46
CA LEU A 175 -13.09 4.26 0.21
C LEU A 175 -13.98 3.10 -0.24
N VAL A 176 -14.55 3.20 -1.44
CA VAL A 176 -15.34 2.12 -2.04
C VAL A 176 -14.54 1.51 -3.18
N PHE A 177 -14.06 0.30 -2.98
CA PHE A 177 -13.31 -0.43 -4.02
C PHE A 177 -14.26 -1.20 -4.91
N VAL A 178 -14.09 -1.03 -6.22
CA VAL A 178 -14.88 -1.71 -7.26
C VAL A 178 -13.97 -2.45 -8.24
N PRO A 179 -14.42 -3.59 -8.82
CA PRO A 179 -13.53 -4.40 -9.67
C PRO A 179 -13.26 -3.77 -11.03
N ARG A 180 -14.20 -3.06 -11.62
CA ARG A 180 -14.13 -2.55 -13.00
C ARG A 180 -14.39 -1.06 -13.08
N LYS A 181 -13.80 -0.40 -14.09
CA LYS A 181 -14.05 1.03 -14.37
C LYS A 181 -15.55 1.34 -14.56
N ASN A 182 -16.28 0.46 -15.22
CA ASN A 182 -17.72 0.63 -15.40
C ASN A 182 -18.50 0.55 -14.08
N ASP A 183 -18.13 -0.38 -13.19
CA ASP A 183 -18.71 -0.45 -11.85
C ASP A 183 -18.48 0.87 -11.09
N GLY A 184 -17.30 1.48 -11.24
CA GLY A 184 -16.98 2.77 -10.61
C GLY A 184 -17.79 3.95 -11.15
N LYS A 185 -18.00 4.01 -12.46
CA LYS A 185 -18.76 5.09 -13.08
C LYS A 185 -20.20 5.14 -12.57
N TRP A 186 -20.94 4.03 -12.63
CA TRP A 186 -22.32 4.03 -12.18
C TRP A 186 -22.43 4.08 -10.64
N MET A 187 -21.49 3.51 -9.90
CA MET A 187 -21.45 3.62 -8.44
C MET A 187 -21.26 5.08 -7.99
N LYS A 188 -20.34 5.84 -8.61
CA LYS A 188 -20.20 7.28 -8.40
C LYS A 188 -21.52 8.00 -8.67
N MET A 189 -22.18 7.72 -9.79
CA MET A 189 -23.44 8.36 -10.18
C MET A 189 -24.54 8.11 -9.14
N ILE A 190 -24.69 6.88 -8.67
CA ILE A 190 -25.68 6.56 -7.64
C ILE A 190 -25.34 7.20 -6.30
N LEU A 191 -24.08 7.09 -5.85
CA LEU A 191 -23.67 7.62 -4.55
C LEU A 191 -23.76 9.14 -4.49
N ASN A 192 -23.53 9.85 -5.60
CA ASN A 192 -23.67 11.31 -5.68
C ASN A 192 -25.10 11.82 -5.43
N LEU A 193 -26.10 10.96 -5.51
CA LEU A 193 -27.48 11.32 -5.10
C LEU A 193 -27.61 11.48 -3.57
N PHE A 194 -26.67 10.95 -2.79
CA PHE A 194 -26.76 10.87 -1.33
C PHE A 194 -25.60 11.54 -0.63
N VAL A 195 -24.37 11.42 -1.18
CA VAL A 195 -23.13 11.86 -0.53
C VAL A 195 -22.14 12.38 -1.57
N LYS A 196 -21.34 13.40 -1.23
CA LYS A 196 -20.32 13.94 -2.14
C LYS A 196 -19.30 12.85 -2.49
N THR A 197 -19.31 12.41 -3.74
CA THR A 197 -18.54 11.25 -4.20
C THR A 197 -17.74 11.58 -5.47
N ASP A 198 -16.52 11.10 -5.55
CA ASP A 198 -15.79 11.05 -6.81
C ASP A 198 -15.26 9.65 -7.13
N PHE A 199 -14.74 9.46 -8.34
CA PHE A 199 -14.25 8.17 -8.83
C PHE A 199 -12.87 8.32 -9.46
N ILE A 200 -11.94 7.45 -9.03
CA ILE A 200 -10.58 7.43 -9.54
C ILE A 200 -10.20 6.05 -10.07
N HIS A 201 -9.51 6.04 -11.21
CA HIS A 201 -8.99 4.83 -11.85
C HIS A 201 -7.66 5.09 -12.57
N SER A 202 -7.06 4.07 -13.18
CA SER A 202 -5.73 4.18 -13.80
C SER A 202 -5.61 5.29 -14.87
N SER A 203 -6.66 5.57 -15.62
CA SER A 203 -6.67 6.56 -16.70
C SER A 203 -7.30 7.91 -16.32
N THR A 204 -7.57 8.17 -15.03
CA THR A 204 -8.05 9.48 -14.57
C THR A 204 -6.91 10.50 -14.73
N GLN A 205 -7.17 11.65 -15.37
CA GLN A 205 -6.15 12.68 -15.63
C GLN A 205 -5.86 13.53 -14.38
N ASN A 206 -6.89 13.99 -13.69
CA ASN A 206 -6.81 14.87 -12.51
C ASN A 206 -6.79 14.09 -11.17
N LYS A 207 -5.99 13.05 -11.09
CA LYS A 207 -5.92 12.19 -9.89
C LYS A 207 -5.53 12.95 -8.64
N ASP A 208 -4.54 13.82 -8.75
CA ASP A 208 -3.97 14.54 -7.61
C ASP A 208 -4.99 15.53 -7.03
N GLU A 209 -5.72 16.25 -7.89
CA GLU A 209 -6.80 17.15 -7.47
C GLU A 209 -7.92 16.41 -6.71
N ILE A 210 -8.39 15.26 -7.25
CA ILE A 210 -9.41 14.46 -6.59
C ILE A 210 -8.92 13.95 -5.22
N LEU A 211 -7.66 13.52 -5.15
CA LEU A 211 -7.08 13.05 -3.91
C LEU A 211 -6.93 14.17 -2.88
N ASP A 212 -6.58 15.36 -3.32
CA ASP A 212 -6.47 16.54 -2.44
C ASP A 212 -7.85 16.96 -1.94
N CYS A 213 -8.89 17.01 -2.79
CA CYS A 213 -10.28 17.23 -2.37
C CYS A 213 -10.70 16.17 -1.31
N PHE A 214 -10.31 14.90 -1.50
CA PHE A 214 -10.62 13.86 -0.53
C PHE A 214 -9.83 14.02 0.76
N ARG A 215 -8.54 14.38 0.72
CA ARG A 215 -7.72 14.67 1.90
C ARG A 215 -8.25 15.87 2.70
N ASN A 216 -8.71 16.89 2.00
CA ASN A 216 -9.30 18.11 2.58
C ASN A 216 -10.73 17.89 3.09
N LYS A 217 -11.26 16.67 2.99
CA LYS A 217 -12.63 16.29 3.41
C LYS A 217 -13.75 16.99 2.62
N GLU A 218 -13.46 17.48 1.43
CA GLU A 218 -14.46 18.02 0.52
C GLU A 218 -15.33 16.94 -0.11
N LEU A 219 -14.77 15.71 -0.20
CA LEU A 219 -15.46 14.49 -0.61
C LEU A 219 -15.63 13.55 0.58
N SER A 220 -16.83 13.01 0.73
CA SER A 220 -17.15 12.01 1.78
C SER A 220 -16.80 10.60 1.35
N VAL A 221 -16.95 10.32 0.06
CA VAL A 221 -16.70 8.99 -0.53
C VAL A 221 -15.79 9.12 -1.73
N LEU A 222 -14.82 8.23 -1.82
CA LEU A 222 -14.01 8.06 -3.02
C LEU A 222 -14.17 6.62 -3.52
N VAL A 223 -14.80 6.50 -4.69
CA VAL A 223 -14.87 5.23 -5.41
C VAL A 223 -13.56 5.01 -6.15
N CYS A 224 -13.01 3.82 -6.11
CA CYS A 224 -11.73 3.52 -6.77
C CYS A 224 -11.66 2.07 -7.23
N THR A 225 -10.87 1.85 -8.28
CA THR A 225 -10.39 0.50 -8.62
C THR A 225 -9.19 0.15 -7.74
N THR A 226 -8.59 -1.02 -7.94
CA THR A 226 -7.37 -1.47 -7.22
C THR A 226 -6.19 -0.49 -7.29
N LEU A 227 -6.29 0.57 -8.13
CA LEU A 227 -5.26 1.61 -8.21
C LEU A 227 -4.87 2.18 -6.83
N LEU A 228 -5.84 2.38 -5.94
CA LEU A 228 -5.62 2.95 -4.61
C LEU A 228 -5.30 1.90 -3.53
N GLU A 229 -5.08 0.64 -3.87
CA GLU A 229 -4.66 -0.36 -2.88
C GLU A 229 -3.26 -0.08 -2.32
N ARG A 230 -2.43 0.69 -3.05
CA ARG A 230 -1.03 1.01 -2.71
C ARG A 230 -0.73 2.50 -2.87
N GLY A 231 0.31 2.97 -2.21
CA GLY A 231 0.96 4.24 -2.49
C GLY A 231 0.26 5.52 -2.03
N ILE A 232 -0.88 5.48 -1.34
CA ILE A 232 -1.57 6.67 -0.84
C ILE A 232 -1.95 6.47 0.62
N THR A 233 -1.51 7.38 1.48
CA THR A 233 -1.90 7.39 2.89
C THR A 233 -3.05 8.37 3.09
N ILE A 234 -4.21 7.85 3.45
CA ILE A 234 -5.37 8.65 3.84
C ILE A 234 -5.74 8.22 5.26
N PRO A 235 -5.67 9.14 6.24
CA PRO A 235 -5.98 8.82 7.62
C PRO A 235 -7.50 8.61 7.82
N SER A 236 -7.85 7.78 8.79
CA SER A 236 -9.23 7.65 9.34
C SER A 236 -10.31 7.21 8.35
N VAL A 237 -9.96 6.46 7.30
CA VAL A 237 -10.93 5.99 6.31
C VAL A 237 -11.58 4.67 6.69
N GLN A 238 -12.84 4.52 6.31
CA GLN A 238 -13.57 3.27 6.27
C GLN A 238 -13.43 2.64 4.88
N VAL A 239 -13.49 1.33 4.79
CA VAL A 239 -13.30 0.62 3.52
C VAL A 239 -14.47 -0.30 3.24
N VAL A 240 -15.02 -0.19 2.04
CA VAL A 240 -16.03 -1.10 1.50
C VAL A 240 -15.52 -1.67 0.18
N VAL A 241 -15.50 -2.99 0.06
CA VAL A 241 -15.20 -3.69 -1.19
C VAL A 241 -16.51 -4.19 -1.78
N PHE A 242 -16.84 -3.76 -2.97
CA PHE A 242 -18.00 -4.18 -3.75
C PHE A 242 -17.62 -5.29 -4.73
N LYS A 243 -18.41 -6.37 -4.82
CA LYS A 243 -18.10 -7.57 -5.61
C LYS A 243 -16.72 -8.13 -5.26
N GLY A 244 -16.45 -8.32 -3.97
CA GLY A 244 -15.14 -8.79 -3.48
C GLY A 244 -14.74 -10.18 -3.96
N ASP A 245 -15.68 -10.96 -4.48
CA ASP A 245 -15.46 -12.27 -5.13
C ASP A 245 -14.97 -12.17 -6.59
N HIS A 246 -14.88 -10.96 -7.16
CA HIS A 246 -14.32 -10.78 -8.50
C HIS A 246 -12.83 -11.08 -8.54
N SER A 247 -12.36 -11.76 -9.59
CA SER A 247 -10.97 -12.25 -9.75
C SER A 247 -9.87 -11.16 -9.67
N VAL A 248 -10.19 -9.89 -9.88
CA VAL A 248 -9.26 -8.78 -9.71
C VAL A 248 -8.84 -8.59 -8.25
N PHE A 249 -9.67 -9.03 -7.29
CA PHE A 249 -9.36 -8.97 -5.88
C PHE A 249 -8.65 -10.24 -5.42
N THR A 250 -7.32 -10.23 -5.52
CA THR A 250 -6.47 -11.29 -4.97
C THR A 250 -6.37 -11.19 -3.45
N THR A 251 -5.93 -12.24 -2.77
CA THR A 251 -5.65 -12.22 -1.33
C THR A 251 -4.73 -11.06 -0.94
N ALA A 252 -3.65 -10.85 -1.68
CA ALA A 252 -2.69 -9.77 -1.46
C ALA A 252 -3.34 -8.38 -1.61
N SER A 253 -4.15 -8.20 -2.66
CA SER A 253 -4.89 -6.97 -2.91
C SER A 253 -5.86 -6.67 -1.76
N LEU A 254 -6.66 -7.64 -1.32
CA LEU A 254 -7.59 -7.48 -0.21
C LEU A 254 -6.90 -7.13 1.11
N ILE A 255 -5.78 -7.79 1.44
CA ILE A 255 -4.98 -7.47 2.64
C ILE A 255 -4.49 -6.02 2.60
N GLN A 256 -4.05 -5.53 1.45
CA GLN A 256 -3.59 -4.16 1.30
C GLN A 256 -4.73 -3.14 1.37
N ILE A 257 -5.87 -3.46 0.76
CA ILE A 257 -7.10 -2.65 0.81
C ILE A 257 -7.58 -2.51 2.25
N PHE A 258 -7.77 -3.60 2.99
CA PHE A 258 -8.20 -3.54 4.38
C PHE A 258 -7.11 -3.04 5.32
N GLY A 259 -5.85 -3.21 4.97
CA GLY A 259 -4.71 -2.61 5.64
C GLY A 259 -4.72 -1.07 5.64
N ARG A 260 -5.59 -0.41 4.88
CA ARG A 260 -5.77 1.06 4.91
C ARG A 260 -6.60 1.54 6.09
N VAL A 261 -7.48 0.69 6.61
CA VAL A 261 -8.33 1.02 7.75
C VAL A 261 -7.49 1.16 9.01
N GLY A 262 -7.77 2.17 9.82
CA GLY A 262 -7.12 2.37 11.11
C GLY A 262 -5.63 2.71 11.03
N ARG A 263 -5.18 3.44 10.02
CA ARG A 263 -3.77 3.89 9.90
C ARG A 263 -3.42 5.09 10.75
N SER A 264 -4.41 5.84 11.21
CA SER A 264 -4.19 7.06 11.99
C SER A 264 -3.98 6.73 13.47
N PHE A 265 -2.98 7.36 14.10
CA PHE A 265 -2.82 7.32 15.56
C PHE A 265 -4.03 7.89 16.31
N LYS A 266 -4.69 8.91 15.72
CA LYS A 266 -5.87 9.55 16.34
C LYS A 266 -7.15 8.72 16.16
N ASP A 267 -7.18 7.81 15.15
CA ASP A 267 -8.34 6.98 14.82
C ASP A 267 -7.86 5.58 14.38
N PRO A 268 -7.33 4.77 15.31
CA PRO A 268 -6.77 3.46 15.00
C PRO A 268 -7.85 2.39 14.73
N LYS A 269 -9.11 2.71 15.08
CA LYS A 269 -10.24 1.82 14.87
C LYS A 269 -11.04 2.27 13.66
N GLY A 270 -11.39 1.33 12.80
CA GLY A 270 -12.21 1.59 11.63
C GLY A 270 -12.99 0.34 11.22
N LYS A 271 -13.78 0.45 10.16
CA LYS A 271 -14.61 -0.64 9.66
C LYS A 271 -14.18 -1.00 8.24
N GLY A 272 -13.92 -2.29 8.01
CA GLY A 272 -13.72 -2.88 6.70
C GLY A 272 -14.86 -3.84 6.38
N VAL A 273 -15.51 -3.69 5.23
CA VAL A 273 -16.61 -4.53 4.78
C VAL A 273 -16.31 -5.08 3.39
N CYS A 274 -16.40 -6.39 3.24
CA CYS A 274 -16.28 -7.09 1.97
C CYS A 274 -17.64 -7.63 1.55
N LEU A 275 -18.20 -7.08 0.48
CA LEU A 275 -19.47 -7.52 -0.08
C LEU A 275 -19.20 -8.47 -1.25
N CYS A 276 -19.85 -9.64 -1.27
CA CYS A 276 -19.68 -10.65 -2.31
C CYS A 276 -20.97 -11.43 -2.54
N GLN A 277 -21.06 -12.12 -3.67
CA GLN A 277 -22.14 -13.10 -3.90
C GLN A 277 -21.77 -14.45 -3.29
N ALA A 278 -20.50 -14.84 -3.42
CA ALA A 278 -19.97 -16.04 -2.81
C ALA A 278 -18.61 -15.73 -2.15
N SER A 279 -18.28 -16.41 -1.05
CA SER A 279 -16.97 -16.25 -0.42
C SER A 279 -15.91 -16.97 -1.22
N SER A 280 -15.13 -16.23 -2.02
CA SER A 280 -14.00 -16.75 -2.78
C SER A 280 -12.86 -17.22 -1.87
N GLU A 281 -11.96 -18.03 -2.39
CA GLU A 281 -10.74 -18.46 -1.70
C GLU A 281 -9.90 -17.23 -1.29
N SER A 282 -9.76 -16.24 -2.18
CA SER A 282 -9.04 -14.99 -1.88
C SER A 282 -9.61 -14.25 -0.66
N ILE A 283 -10.94 -14.24 -0.48
CA ILE A 283 -11.58 -13.60 0.68
C ILE A 283 -11.29 -14.41 1.96
N LYS A 284 -11.44 -15.73 1.90
CA LYS A 284 -11.17 -16.63 3.05
C LYS A 284 -9.72 -16.52 3.50
N ASP A 285 -8.79 -16.56 2.57
CA ASP A 285 -7.36 -16.43 2.84
C ASP A 285 -7.01 -15.06 3.41
N CYS A 286 -7.61 -13.98 2.88
CA CYS A 286 -7.42 -12.64 3.41
C CYS A 286 -7.83 -12.56 4.89
N VAL A 287 -9.02 -13.05 5.23
CA VAL A 287 -9.51 -13.08 6.62
C VAL A 287 -8.59 -13.93 7.50
N SER A 288 -8.25 -15.14 7.06
CA SER A 288 -7.37 -16.06 7.79
C SER A 288 -5.99 -15.46 8.05
N GLN A 289 -5.36 -14.86 7.03
CA GLN A 289 -4.02 -14.27 7.17
C GLN A 289 -4.04 -13.06 8.11
N ILE A 290 -5.02 -12.15 7.99
CA ILE A 290 -5.12 -10.99 8.90
C ILE A 290 -5.35 -11.46 10.35
N THR A 291 -6.18 -12.47 10.57
CA THR A 291 -6.41 -13.04 11.89
C THR A 291 -5.11 -13.63 12.47
N LYS A 292 -4.40 -14.44 11.71
CA LYS A 292 -3.12 -15.02 12.14
C LYS A 292 -2.08 -13.94 12.45
N MET A 293 -2.00 -12.86 11.66
CA MET A 293 -1.10 -11.74 11.93
C MET A 293 -1.43 -11.08 13.29
N ASN A 294 -2.71 -10.90 13.59
CA ASN A 294 -3.14 -10.33 14.86
C ASN A 294 -2.81 -11.26 16.05
N ASP A 295 -3.03 -12.56 15.90
CA ASP A 295 -2.74 -13.56 16.95
C ASP A 295 -1.24 -13.63 17.27
N THR A 296 -0.37 -13.51 16.24
CA THR A 296 1.09 -13.53 16.41
C THR A 296 1.58 -12.33 17.23
N VAL A 297 0.99 -11.16 17.06
CA VAL A 297 1.30 -9.96 17.87
C VAL A 297 0.97 -10.18 19.34
N TYR A 298 -0.18 -10.80 19.63
CA TYR A 298 -0.59 -11.07 21.03
C TYR A 298 0.32 -12.07 21.75
N VAL A 299 0.92 -13.01 21.04
CA VAL A 299 1.89 -13.96 21.62
C VAL A 299 3.22 -13.29 21.95
N ALA A 300 3.67 -12.35 21.11
CA ALA A 300 4.93 -11.62 21.32
C ALA A 300 4.86 -10.63 22.50
N THR A 301 3.69 -10.07 22.80
CA THR A 301 3.50 -9.13 23.92
C THR A 301 3.26 -9.80 25.27
N LYS A 302 3.12 -11.13 25.31
CA LYS A 302 2.96 -11.91 26.56
C LYS A 302 4.27 -12.52 27.09
N LYS A 303 5.39 -12.26 26.46
CA LYS A 303 6.74 -12.58 26.96
C LYS A 303 7.39 -11.33 27.50
#